data_9b472dd012744b120edf304af00331e0
#
_entry.id   9b472dd012744b120edf304af00331e0
#
_cell.length_a   1.000
_cell.length_b   1.000
_cell.length_c   1.000
_cell.angle_alpha   90.00
_cell.angle_beta   90.00
_cell.angle_gamma   90.00
#
_symmetry.space_group_name_H-M   'P 1'
#
loop_
_entity.id
_entity.type
_entity.pdbx_description
1 polymer ?
#
loop_
_entity_poly.entity_id
_entity_poly.type
_entity_poly.pdbx_seq_one_letter_code
_entity_poly.pdbx_strand_id
1 'polypeptide(L)'
;MINNILQRHPFLRLLMPLTGGIICGDAYFFRQRAELSLNIPEETSYLFSTFSPVWICLVGFLLLFLVYFLSGKYRIHWLYGLSVFLCCFGLGAGISGERLHRVDFPFSGDAAVYQAVISEQPEMKEKSLLCRVQLEGRVEKGAVQRSGREHTFLFYFPKDSTTASLSRGDRLWVRTRLTPPVNNGNPDEFDYIRYLVRKGGTGTAYIPAGHWRIVGHDASRTLRQIASDYQEKVLGLYRRLGFQGDNLAVLSALTVGDKENLSEDIRETYSITGASHVLALSGLHIGFLYALLFFLLSLIWKRWSYFKPFGLFLIILFLWGFAFLTGPVSYTHLTL
;
A
#
# COMPACT_ATOMS: atom_id res chain seq x y z
N MET A 1 8.82 23.83 -28.51
CA MET A 1 8.94 22.33 -28.45
C MET A 1 8.05 21.71 -27.37
N ILE A 2 8.08 22.20 -26.12
CA ILE A 2 7.28 21.69 -24.99
C ILE A 2 5.76 21.78 -25.24
N ASN A 3 5.25 22.87 -25.81
CA ASN A 3 3.83 23.05 -26.14
C ASN A 3 3.29 21.97 -27.10
N ASN A 4 4.09 21.50 -28.04
CA ASN A 4 3.66 20.46 -29.00
C ASN A 4 3.56 19.08 -28.34
N ILE A 5 4.41 18.78 -27.35
CA ILE A 5 4.36 17.51 -26.60
C ILE A 5 3.12 17.50 -25.69
N LEU A 6 2.88 18.58 -24.97
CA LEU A 6 1.72 18.73 -24.09
C LEU A 6 0.39 18.74 -24.85
N GLN A 7 0.36 19.19 -26.11
CA GLN A 7 -0.86 19.11 -26.95
C GLN A 7 -1.13 17.70 -27.45
N ARG A 8 -0.08 16.93 -27.75
CA ARG A 8 -0.20 15.54 -28.19
C ARG A 8 -0.55 14.55 -27.07
N HIS A 9 -0.24 14.91 -25.81
CA HIS A 9 -0.44 14.04 -24.64
C HIS A 9 -1.27 14.76 -23.57
N PRO A 10 -2.60 14.84 -23.69
CA PRO A 10 -3.46 15.57 -22.76
C PRO A 10 -3.37 15.03 -21.31
N PHE A 11 -3.14 13.74 -21.13
CA PHE A 11 -2.96 13.14 -19.81
C PHE A 11 -1.71 13.63 -19.08
N LEU A 12 -0.66 14.04 -19.79
CA LEU A 12 0.55 14.59 -19.18
C LEU A 12 0.28 15.92 -18.47
N ARG A 13 -0.66 16.72 -18.99
CA ARG A 13 -1.10 17.98 -18.36
C ARG A 13 -1.81 17.78 -17.03
N LEU A 14 -2.49 16.65 -16.85
CA LEU A 14 -3.17 16.29 -15.61
C LEU A 14 -2.21 15.59 -14.64
N LEU A 15 -1.33 14.76 -15.18
CA LEU A 15 -0.38 13.97 -14.38
C LEU A 15 0.66 14.85 -13.67
N MET A 16 1.23 15.85 -14.37
CA MET A 16 2.24 16.73 -13.79
C MET A 16 1.77 17.46 -12.52
N PRO A 17 0.63 18.17 -12.53
CA PRO A 17 0.15 18.83 -11.32
C PRO A 17 -0.27 17.84 -10.24
N LEU A 18 -0.84 16.69 -10.60
CA LEU A 18 -1.20 15.64 -9.64
C LEU A 18 0.03 15.09 -8.91
N THR A 19 1.08 14.74 -9.66
CA THR A 19 2.34 14.26 -9.06
C THR A 19 3.04 15.34 -8.25
N GLY A 20 3.05 16.59 -8.74
CA GLY A 20 3.55 17.74 -7.99
C GLY A 20 2.81 17.90 -6.64
N GLY A 21 1.49 17.79 -6.65
CA GLY A 21 0.67 17.83 -5.44
C GLY A 21 1.00 16.71 -4.45
N ILE A 22 1.16 15.48 -4.94
CA ILE A 22 1.55 14.33 -4.10
C ILE A 22 2.92 14.57 -3.45
N ILE A 23 3.91 15.02 -4.23
CA ILE A 23 5.27 15.30 -3.74
C ILE A 23 5.26 16.39 -2.68
N CYS A 24 4.53 17.50 -2.95
CA CYS A 24 4.41 18.61 -2.01
C CYS A 24 3.69 18.19 -0.73
N GLY A 25 2.61 17.40 -0.83
CA GLY A 25 1.89 16.88 0.33
C GLY A 25 2.76 15.97 1.21
N ASP A 26 3.54 15.08 0.58
CA ASP A 26 4.49 14.21 1.27
C ASP A 26 5.60 15.01 1.96
N ALA A 27 6.23 15.93 1.23
CA ALA A 27 7.29 16.79 1.78
C ALA A 27 6.80 17.65 2.96
N TYR A 28 5.60 18.21 2.84
CA TYR A 28 4.98 19.01 3.90
C TYR A 28 4.74 18.18 5.18
N PHE A 29 4.17 16.98 5.05
CA PHE A 29 3.93 16.10 6.18
C PHE A 29 5.21 15.73 6.94
N PHE A 30 6.26 15.31 6.21
CA PHE A 30 7.53 14.94 6.85
C PHE A 30 8.24 16.14 7.50
N ARG A 31 8.13 17.32 6.91
CA ARG A 31 8.64 18.54 7.51
C ARG A 31 7.91 18.88 8.81
N GLN A 32 6.60 18.86 8.82
CA GLN A 32 5.79 19.09 10.02
C GLN A 32 6.12 18.09 11.14
N ARG A 33 6.30 16.81 10.79
CA ARG A 33 6.66 15.77 11.75
C ARG A 33 8.08 15.98 12.33
N ALA A 34 9.01 16.44 11.54
CA ALA A 34 10.35 16.79 12.00
C ALA A 34 10.33 18.00 12.96
N GLU A 35 9.52 19.01 12.66
CA GLU A 35 9.34 20.18 13.54
C GLU A 35 8.68 19.80 14.87
N LEU A 36 7.68 18.91 14.89
CA LEU A 36 7.05 18.40 16.10
C LEU A 36 8.03 17.59 16.99
N SER A 37 8.99 16.90 16.40
CA SER A 37 10.03 16.17 17.16
C SER A 37 11.01 17.10 17.85
N LEU A 38 11.08 18.37 17.47
CA LEU A 38 11.95 19.40 18.01
C LEU A 38 11.30 20.24 19.15
N ASN A 39 10.17 19.80 19.71
CA ASN A 39 9.46 20.49 20.82
C ASN A 39 9.06 21.96 20.52
N ILE A 40 8.68 22.27 19.30
CA ILE A 40 8.10 23.59 18.96
C ILE A 40 6.66 23.66 19.49
N PRO A 41 6.23 24.74 20.17
CA PRO A 41 4.91 24.82 20.82
C PRO A 41 3.77 24.58 19.84
N GLU A 42 2.75 23.84 20.30
CA GLU A 42 1.57 23.39 19.52
C GLU A 42 0.78 24.53 18.84
N GLU A 43 0.87 25.78 19.34
CA GLU A 43 0.06 26.90 18.84
C GLU A 43 0.32 27.27 17.38
N THR A 44 1.52 26.99 16.84
CA THR A 44 1.83 27.28 15.45
C THR A 44 1.38 26.18 14.47
N SER A 45 1.12 24.97 14.97
CA SER A 45 0.74 23.84 14.11
C SER A 45 -0.72 23.94 13.61
N TYR A 46 -1.61 24.56 14.40
CA TYR A 46 -3.04 24.66 14.06
C TYR A 46 -3.32 25.66 12.92
N LEU A 47 -2.52 26.70 12.76
CA LEU A 47 -2.72 27.69 11.71
C LEU A 47 -2.39 27.16 10.31
N PHE A 48 -1.46 26.20 10.19
CA PHE A 48 -1.10 25.59 8.91
C PHE A 48 -1.92 24.33 8.58
N SER A 49 -2.54 23.67 9.56
CA SER A 49 -3.46 22.53 9.33
C SER A 49 -4.75 22.96 8.63
N THR A 50 -5.12 24.24 8.74
CA THR A 50 -6.32 24.82 8.10
C THR A 50 -6.12 25.14 6.61
N PHE A 51 -4.90 25.17 6.10
CA PHE A 51 -4.66 25.17 4.64
C PHE A 51 -4.79 23.74 4.11
N SER A 52 -5.93 23.14 4.39
CA SER A 52 -6.30 21.82 3.90
C SER A 52 -6.22 21.83 2.37
N PRO A 53 -5.63 20.79 1.74
CA PRO A 53 -5.64 20.63 0.28
C PRO A 53 -7.05 20.72 -0.32
N VAL A 54 -8.09 20.55 0.50
CA VAL A 54 -9.50 20.79 0.16
C VAL A 54 -9.73 22.24 -0.28
N TRP A 55 -9.12 23.24 0.37
CA TRP A 55 -9.25 24.63 -0.04
C TRP A 55 -8.63 24.92 -1.41
N ILE A 56 -7.51 24.27 -1.72
CA ILE A 56 -6.88 24.40 -3.05
C ILE A 56 -7.80 23.80 -4.12
N CYS A 57 -8.40 22.65 -3.85
CA CYS A 57 -9.42 22.05 -4.72
C CYS A 57 -10.65 22.96 -4.88
N LEU A 58 -11.16 23.51 -3.78
CA LEU A 58 -12.33 24.40 -3.80
C LEU A 58 -12.07 25.66 -4.61
N VAL A 59 -10.90 26.29 -4.43
CA VAL A 59 -10.48 27.46 -5.23
C VAL A 59 -10.36 27.08 -6.70
N GLY A 60 -9.75 25.95 -7.03
CA GLY A 60 -9.66 25.45 -8.39
C GLY A 60 -11.04 25.21 -9.01
N PHE A 61 -11.96 24.61 -8.24
CA PHE A 61 -13.33 24.35 -8.68
C PHE A 61 -14.15 25.66 -8.87
N LEU A 62 -13.98 26.60 -7.95
CA LEU A 62 -14.62 27.93 -8.04
C LEU A 62 -14.13 28.68 -9.27
N LEU A 63 -12.82 28.62 -9.55
CA LEU A 63 -12.23 29.21 -10.76
C LEU A 63 -12.74 28.51 -12.02
N LEU A 64 -12.90 27.20 -12.04
CA LEU A 64 -13.51 26.46 -13.15
C LEU A 64 -14.94 26.92 -13.41
N PHE A 65 -15.74 27.06 -12.34
CA PHE A 65 -17.11 27.56 -12.43
C PHE A 65 -17.17 28.98 -12.95
N LEU A 66 -16.32 29.88 -12.44
CA LEU A 66 -16.23 31.25 -12.88
C LEU A 66 -15.84 31.35 -14.36
N VAL A 67 -14.83 30.58 -14.78
CA VAL A 67 -14.37 30.52 -16.17
C VAL A 67 -15.47 29.99 -17.09
N TYR A 68 -16.24 28.98 -16.67
CA TYR A 68 -17.37 28.46 -17.43
C TYR A 68 -18.41 29.57 -17.70
N PHE A 69 -18.77 30.38 -16.68
CA PHE A 69 -19.71 31.46 -16.82
C PHE A 69 -19.17 32.64 -17.66
N LEU A 70 -17.89 32.95 -17.55
CA LEU A 70 -17.24 34.06 -18.25
C LEU A 70 -16.77 33.68 -19.66
N SER A 71 -16.62 32.41 -19.98
CA SER A 71 -16.05 31.93 -21.24
C SER A 71 -16.89 32.31 -22.47
N GLY A 72 -18.17 32.57 -22.29
CA GLY A 72 -19.05 33.08 -23.35
C GLY A 72 -18.76 34.53 -23.75
N LYS A 73 -18.09 35.29 -22.90
CA LYS A 73 -17.86 36.73 -23.07
C LYS A 73 -16.38 37.13 -23.26
N TYR A 74 -15.44 36.30 -22.74
CA TYR A 74 -14.01 36.57 -22.75
C TYR A 74 -13.21 35.28 -23.12
N ARG A 75 -12.26 35.42 -24.08
CA ARG A 75 -11.35 34.30 -24.48
C ARG A 75 -10.26 34.04 -23.42
N ILE A 76 -10.62 33.59 -22.23
CA ILE A 76 -9.67 33.41 -21.12
C ILE A 76 -9.29 31.90 -20.99
N HIS A 77 -8.71 31.34 -22.07
CA HIS A 77 -8.35 29.92 -22.10
C HIS A 77 -7.25 29.51 -21.10
N TRP A 78 -6.37 30.45 -20.72
CA TRP A 78 -5.30 30.17 -19.77
C TRP A 78 -5.83 29.96 -18.33
N LEU A 79 -6.91 30.68 -17.94
CA LEU A 79 -7.56 30.49 -16.64
C LEU A 79 -8.17 29.08 -16.51
N TYR A 80 -8.69 28.53 -17.59
CA TYR A 80 -9.17 27.15 -17.60
C TYR A 80 -8.02 26.17 -17.28
N GLY A 81 -6.88 26.34 -17.93
CA GLY A 81 -5.68 25.52 -17.67
C GLY A 81 -5.20 25.65 -16.22
N LEU A 82 -5.19 26.88 -15.67
CA LEU A 82 -4.82 27.13 -14.28
C LEU A 82 -5.80 26.45 -13.29
N SER A 83 -7.09 26.52 -13.57
CA SER A 83 -8.12 25.90 -12.71
C SER A 83 -7.95 24.38 -12.65
N VAL A 84 -7.75 23.73 -13.82
CA VAL A 84 -7.50 22.28 -13.90
C VAL A 84 -6.21 21.91 -13.17
N PHE A 85 -5.15 22.74 -13.34
CA PHE A 85 -3.87 22.57 -12.64
C PHE A 85 -4.09 22.58 -11.11
N LEU A 86 -4.77 23.59 -10.58
CA LEU A 86 -5.04 23.72 -9.14
C LEU A 86 -5.91 22.56 -8.62
N CYS A 87 -6.93 22.14 -9.36
CA CYS A 87 -7.73 20.98 -8.99
C CYS A 87 -6.89 19.70 -8.90
N CYS A 88 -6.09 19.39 -9.93
CA CYS A 88 -5.25 18.19 -9.95
C CYS A 88 -4.17 18.25 -8.87
N PHE A 89 -3.53 19.42 -8.68
CA PHE A 89 -2.53 19.61 -7.63
C PHE A 89 -3.13 19.43 -6.24
N GLY A 90 -4.26 20.09 -5.96
CA GLY A 90 -4.97 19.97 -4.69
C GLY A 90 -5.45 18.56 -4.40
N LEU A 91 -5.95 17.84 -5.42
CA LEU A 91 -6.31 16.41 -5.30
C LEU A 91 -5.08 15.57 -4.94
N GLY A 92 -3.95 15.77 -5.62
CA GLY A 92 -2.70 15.07 -5.31
C GLY A 92 -2.23 15.31 -3.88
N ALA A 93 -2.18 16.58 -3.45
CA ALA A 93 -1.80 16.94 -2.09
C ALA A 93 -2.79 16.42 -1.05
N GLY A 94 -4.10 16.44 -1.36
CA GLY A 94 -5.16 15.95 -0.47
C GLY A 94 -5.10 14.45 -0.25
N ILE A 95 -4.96 13.67 -1.32
CA ILE A 95 -4.82 12.20 -1.24
C ILE A 95 -3.58 11.81 -0.45
N SER A 96 -2.45 12.49 -0.71
CA SER A 96 -1.21 12.25 0.03
C SER A 96 -1.35 12.62 1.50
N GLY A 97 -1.86 13.81 1.81
CA GLY A 97 -2.07 14.29 3.16
C GLY A 97 -3.00 13.38 3.97
N GLU A 98 -4.18 13.04 3.44
CA GLU A 98 -5.13 12.16 4.11
C GLU A 98 -4.53 10.78 4.41
N ARG A 99 -3.77 10.21 3.46
CA ARG A 99 -3.10 8.93 3.64
C ARG A 99 -2.05 8.99 4.75
N LEU A 100 -1.28 10.07 4.81
CA LEU A 100 -0.22 10.25 5.79
C LEU A 100 -0.79 10.58 7.18
N HIS A 101 -1.88 11.37 7.28
CA HIS A 101 -2.57 11.65 8.53
C HIS A 101 -3.23 10.41 9.15
N ARG A 102 -3.56 9.39 8.37
CA ARG A 102 -4.08 8.10 8.90
C ARG A 102 -3.03 7.34 9.72
N VAL A 103 -1.75 7.60 9.48
CA VAL A 103 -0.63 6.95 10.17
C VAL A 103 -0.17 7.75 11.39
N ASP A 104 -0.72 8.93 11.60
CA ASP A 104 -0.37 9.77 12.74
C ASP A 104 -1.02 9.24 14.02
N PHE A 105 -0.18 8.99 15.03
CA PHE A 105 -0.59 8.38 16.31
C PHE A 105 0.06 9.11 17.48
N PRO A 106 -0.71 9.44 18.53
CA PRO A 106 -0.16 10.08 19.72
C PRO A 106 0.55 9.03 20.61
N PHE A 107 1.89 9.00 20.53
CA PHE A 107 2.68 8.10 21.33
C PHE A 107 2.79 8.64 22.78
N SER A 108 2.19 7.94 23.74
CA SER A 108 2.23 8.36 25.17
C SER A 108 3.55 8.08 25.88
N GLY A 109 4.43 7.29 25.28
CA GLY A 109 5.69 6.92 25.91
C GLY A 109 5.60 5.89 27.05
N ASP A 110 4.42 5.63 27.59
CA ASP A 110 4.18 4.71 28.70
C ASP A 110 3.77 3.32 28.20
N ALA A 111 4.09 2.30 29.02
CA ALA A 111 3.61 0.94 28.75
C ALA A 111 2.13 0.84 29.12
N ALA A 112 1.31 0.42 28.17
CA ALA A 112 -0.11 0.22 28.36
C ALA A 112 -0.56 -1.15 27.78
N VAL A 113 -1.79 -1.53 28.08
CA VAL A 113 -2.39 -2.72 27.48
C VAL A 113 -3.18 -2.28 26.25
N TYR A 114 -2.88 -2.92 25.14
CA TYR A 114 -3.54 -2.65 23.88
C TYR A 114 -4.23 -3.91 23.35
N GLN A 115 -5.34 -3.72 22.68
CA GLN A 115 -5.99 -4.74 21.88
C GLN A 115 -5.63 -4.55 20.42
N ALA A 116 -5.12 -5.61 19.80
CA ALA A 116 -4.69 -5.60 18.40
C ALA A 116 -5.08 -6.93 17.71
N VAL A 117 -5.32 -6.87 16.40
CA VAL A 117 -5.61 -8.03 15.57
C VAL A 117 -4.46 -8.23 14.59
N ILE A 118 -3.98 -9.46 14.47
CA ILE A 118 -2.94 -9.81 13.48
C ILE A 118 -3.57 -9.74 12.08
N SER A 119 -3.12 -8.80 11.27
CA SER A 119 -3.70 -8.52 9.95
C SER A 119 -3.12 -9.37 8.83
N GLU A 120 -1.85 -9.76 8.94
CA GLU A 120 -1.14 -10.56 7.94
C GLU A 120 -0.50 -11.79 8.61
N GLN A 121 -0.12 -12.79 7.82
CA GLN A 121 0.56 -13.97 8.36
C GLN A 121 1.86 -13.55 9.04
N PRO A 122 2.14 -14.06 10.28
CA PRO A 122 3.38 -13.76 10.98
C PRO A 122 4.61 -14.19 10.17
N GLU A 123 5.59 -13.31 10.06
CA GLU A 123 6.84 -13.55 9.35
C GLU A 123 7.95 -13.95 10.32
N MET A 124 8.58 -15.10 10.08
CA MET A 124 9.73 -15.54 10.85
C MET A 124 10.99 -14.80 10.37
N LYS A 125 11.52 -13.90 11.20
CA LYS A 125 12.81 -13.24 10.98
C LYS A 125 13.93 -14.03 11.68
N GLU A 126 15.20 -13.68 11.51
CA GLU A 126 16.31 -14.41 12.14
C GLU A 126 16.19 -14.50 13.66
N LYS A 127 15.88 -13.40 14.34
CA LYS A 127 15.87 -13.28 15.82
C LYS A 127 14.49 -13.12 16.43
N SER A 128 13.44 -12.89 15.64
CA SER A 128 12.10 -12.55 16.13
C SER A 128 11.02 -13.05 15.18
N LEU A 129 9.78 -13.13 15.69
CA LEU A 129 8.58 -13.25 14.90
C LEU A 129 7.99 -11.87 14.69
N LEU A 130 7.87 -11.43 13.45
CA LEU A 130 7.26 -10.17 13.07
C LEU A 130 5.79 -10.37 12.77
N CYS A 131 4.93 -9.68 13.52
CA CYS A 131 3.49 -9.65 13.27
C CYS A 131 3.06 -8.23 12.88
N ARG A 132 2.41 -8.11 11.73
CA ARG A 132 1.72 -6.88 11.35
C ARG A 132 0.35 -6.90 11.99
N VAL A 133 0.06 -5.91 12.83
CA VAL A 133 -1.17 -5.85 13.61
C VAL A 133 -1.93 -4.57 13.36
N GLN A 134 -3.23 -4.66 13.46
CA GLN A 134 -4.16 -3.54 13.44
C GLN A 134 -4.59 -3.24 14.86
N LEU A 135 -4.29 -2.03 15.35
CA LEU A 135 -4.61 -1.61 16.71
C LEU A 135 -6.10 -1.26 16.80
N GLU A 136 -6.85 -1.98 17.63
CA GLU A 136 -8.26 -1.69 17.88
C GLU A 136 -8.45 -0.62 18.96
N GLY A 137 -7.56 -0.58 19.96
CA GLY A 137 -7.61 0.42 21.03
C GLY A 137 -6.77 0.09 22.25
N ARG A 138 -6.86 0.97 23.25
CA ARG A 138 -6.24 0.80 24.55
C ARG A 138 -7.21 0.09 25.50
N VAL A 139 -6.72 -0.84 26.29
CA VAL A 139 -7.52 -1.56 27.28
C VAL A 139 -7.39 -0.88 28.63
N GLU A 140 -8.47 -0.28 29.13
CA GLU A 140 -8.56 0.33 30.46
C GLU A 140 -9.67 -0.32 31.27
N LYS A 141 -9.34 -0.77 32.47
CA LYS A 141 -10.28 -1.44 33.40
C LYS A 141 -11.06 -2.60 32.75
N GLY A 142 -10.44 -3.32 31.82
CA GLY A 142 -11.07 -4.45 31.10
C GLY A 142 -11.95 -4.06 29.92
N ALA A 143 -12.17 -2.78 29.65
CA ALA A 143 -12.89 -2.27 28.48
C ALA A 143 -11.90 -1.74 27.43
N VAL A 144 -12.22 -1.93 26.14
CA VAL A 144 -11.42 -1.42 25.03
C VAL A 144 -11.90 -0.02 24.66
N GLN A 145 -11.07 0.97 24.92
CA GLN A 145 -11.24 2.30 24.34
C GLN A 145 -10.79 2.26 22.90
N ARG A 146 -11.75 2.15 21.98
CA ARG A 146 -11.45 2.07 20.54
C ARG A 146 -10.79 3.35 20.05
N SER A 147 -9.70 3.21 19.32
CA SER A 147 -9.17 4.30 18.52
C SER A 147 -10.18 4.62 17.40
N GLY A 148 -10.48 5.88 17.18
CA GLY A 148 -11.39 6.30 16.10
C GLY A 148 -10.82 6.05 14.69
N ARG A 149 -9.56 5.62 14.58
CA ARG A 149 -8.85 5.31 13.34
C ARG A 149 -8.12 3.99 13.46
N GLU A 150 -8.00 3.30 12.35
CA GLU A 150 -7.24 2.06 12.25
C GLU A 150 -5.74 2.39 12.09
N HIS A 151 -4.93 1.94 13.04
CA HIS A 151 -3.48 2.12 13.01
C HIS A 151 -2.79 0.78 12.87
N THR A 152 -1.85 0.70 11.94
CA THR A 152 -1.06 -0.52 11.70
C THR A 152 0.28 -0.43 12.41
N PHE A 153 0.58 -1.41 13.25
CA PHE A 153 1.84 -1.54 13.98
C PHE A 153 2.60 -2.80 13.57
N LEU A 154 3.92 -2.75 13.73
CA LEU A 154 4.80 -3.90 13.61
C LEU A 154 5.18 -4.39 15.00
N PHE A 155 4.68 -5.56 15.39
CA PHE A 155 5.00 -6.17 16.67
C PHE A 155 6.07 -7.24 16.49
N TYR A 156 7.13 -7.15 17.30
CA TYR A 156 8.23 -8.09 17.33
C TYR A 156 8.11 -8.96 18.57
N PHE A 157 7.92 -10.26 18.38
CA PHE A 157 7.86 -11.26 19.46
C PHE A 157 9.16 -12.06 19.49
N PRO A 158 9.61 -12.54 20.67
CA PRO A 158 10.70 -13.50 20.75
C PRO A 158 10.30 -14.81 20.07
N LYS A 159 11.28 -15.56 19.56
CA LYS A 159 11.04 -16.90 19.02
C LYS A 159 10.90 -17.90 20.15
N ASP A 160 9.70 -18.24 20.49
CA ASP A 160 9.39 -19.30 21.45
C ASP A 160 8.26 -20.20 20.94
N SER A 161 8.02 -21.31 21.62
CA SER A 161 6.99 -22.28 21.24
C SER A 161 5.57 -21.69 21.31
N THR A 162 5.36 -20.67 22.15
CA THR A 162 4.05 -20.03 22.33
C THR A 162 3.76 -19.08 21.18
N THR A 163 4.75 -18.37 20.68
CA THR A 163 4.62 -17.44 19.55
C THR A 163 4.46 -18.15 18.21
N ALA A 164 4.93 -19.40 18.10
CA ALA A 164 4.75 -20.22 16.90
C ALA A 164 3.28 -20.55 16.59
N SER A 165 2.39 -20.44 17.58
CA SER A 165 0.95 -20.67 17.40
C SER A 165 0.19 -19.45 16.90
N LEU A 166 0.83 -18.26 16.85
CA LEU A 166 0.20 -17.04 16.38
C LEU A 166 -0.14 -17.12 14.90
N SER A 167 -1.37 -16.77 14.59
CA SER A 167 -1.89 -16.81 13.23
C SER A 167 -2.61 -15.49 12.89
N ARG A 168 -2.79 -15.29 11.60
CA ARG A 168 -3.60 -14.15 11.12
C ARG A 168 -5.02 -14.25 11.65
N GLY A 169 -5.59 -13.13 12.08
CA GLY A 169 -6.92 -13.02 12.68
C GLY A 169 -6.92 -13.16 14.20
N ASP A 170 -5.81 -13.58 14.80
CA ASP A 170 -5.75 -13.64 16.26
C ASP A 170 -5.85 -12.25 16.86
N ARG A 171 -6.79 -12.11 17.79
CA ARG A 171 -6.98 -10.90 18.58
C ARG A 171 -6.19 -11.02 19.86
N LEU A 172 -5.27 -10.10 20.06
CA LEU A 172 -4.31 -10.12 21.14
C LEU A 172 -4.56 -8.98 22.12
N TRP A 173 -4.41 -9.25 23.41
CA TRP A 173 -4.09 -8.23 24.39
C TRP A 173 -2.60 -8.26 24.62
N VAL A 174 -1.95 -7.11 24.44
CA VAL A 174 -0.51 -6.96 24.59
C VAL A 174 -0.18 -5.81 25.54
N ARG A 175 0.71 -6.06 26.49
CA ARG A 175 1.25 -5.02 27.37
C ARG A 175 2.59 -4.59 26.82
N THR A 176 2.65 -3.39 26.26
CA THR A 176 3.86 -2.89 25.63
C THR A 176 3.88 -1.37 25.58
N ARG A 177 5.03 -0.82 25.24
CA ARG A 177 5.22 0.57 24.87
C ARG A 177 5.26 0.66 23.36
N LEU A 178 4.33 1.44 22.78
CA LEU A 178 4.33 1.74 21.36
C LEU A 178 5.37 2.81 21.07
N THR A 179 6.23 2.59 20.07
CA THR A 179 7.29 3.50 19.68
C THR A 179 7.14 3.95 18.24
N PRO A 180 7.41 5.24 17.95
CA PRO A 180 7.51 5.68 16.57
C PRO A 180 8.65 4.95 15.85
N PRO A 181 8.58 4.80 14.52
CA PRO A 181 9.71 4.25 13.77
C PRO A 181 10.89 5.22 13.85
N VAL A 182 12.10 4.68 13.94
CA VAL A 182 13.34 5.44 14.07
C VAL A 182 14.32 4.98 13.00
N ASN A 183 15.06 5.93 12.43
CA ASN A 183 16.22 5.64 11.56
C ASN A 183 17.48 5.52 12.46
N ASN A 184 18.46 4.73 12.06
CA ASN A 184 19.70 4.55 12.83
C ASN A 184 20.61 5.78 12.77
N GLY A 185 20.39 6.71 11.83
CA GLY A 185 21.11 7.96 11.72
C GLY A 185 22.46 7.86 11.02
N ASN A 186 22.72 6.79 10.28
CA ASN A 186 23.93 6.66 9.47
C ASN A 186 23.85 7.59 8.25
N PRO A 187 24.97 8.16 7.78
CA PRO A 187 25.02 8.89 6.51
C PRO A 187 24.54 8.01 5.36
N ASP A 188 23.73 8.56 4.47
CA ASP A 188 23.17 7.89 3.29
C ASP A 188 22.34 6.63 3.58
N GLU A 189 21.85 6.48 4.83
CA GLU A 189 21.00 5.37 5.21
C GLU A 189 19.63 5.47 4.56
N PHE A 190 19.08 4.30 4.23
CA PHE A 190 17.70 4.18 3.77
C PHE A 190 16.71 4.77 4.79
N ASP A 191 15.88 5.72 4.37
CA ASP A 191 14.87 6.36 5.22
C ASP A 191 13.73 5.38 5.56
N TYR A 192 13.97 4.58 6.60
CA TYR A 192 13.03 3.57 7.08
C TYR A 192 11.72 4.19 7.61
N ILE A 193 11.78 5.35 8.24
CA ILE A 193 10.59 6.07 8.73
C ILE A 193 9.67 6.38 7.55
N ARG A 194 10.21 7.01 6.52
CA ARG A 194 9.46 7.40 5.32
C ARG A 194 8.89 6.18 4.58
N TYR A 195 9.67 5.13 4.47
CA TYR A 195 9.24 3.87 3.90
C TYR A 195 8.07 3.24 4.66
N LEU A 196 8.18 3.12 6.00
CA LEU A 196 7.15 2.51 6.83
C LEU A 196 5.84 3.30 6.79
N VAL A 197 5.94 4.63 6.96
CA VAL A 197 4.78 5.53 6.90
C VAL A 197 4.09 5.47 5.54
N ARG A 198 4.84 5.47 4.44
CA ARG A 198 4.27 5.31 3.09
C ARG A 198 3.60 3.96 2.88
N LYS A 199 4.04 2.92 3.56
CA LYS A 199 3.38 1.60 3.60
C LYS A 199 2.18 1.53 4.55
N GLY A 200 1.85 2.63 5.23
CA GLY A 200 0.72 2.70 6.17
C GLY A 200 1.07 2.18 7.56
N GLY A 201 2.36 1.95 7.87
CA GLY A 201 2.82 1.57 9.21
C GLY A 201 2.92 2.79 10.11
N THR A 202 2.31 2.70 11.29
CA THR A 202 2.24 3.78 12.28
C THR A 202 3.45 3.77 13.20
N GLY A 203 3.86 2.60 13.66
CA GLY A 203 4.94 2.44 14.63
C GLY A 203 5.32 0.99 14.85
N THR A 204 6.20 0.78 15.82
CA THR A 204 6.72 -0.53 16.17
C THR A 204 6.58 -0.79 17.67
N ALA A 205 6.57 -2.06 18.07
CA ALA A 205 6.68 -2.45 19.46
C ALA A 205 7.37 -3.79 19.62
N TYR A 206 8.19 -3.94 20.65
CA TYR A 206 8.72 -5.21 21.09
C TYR A 206 7.83 -5.76 22.21
N ILE A 207 7.39 -7.02 22.07
CA ILE A 207 6.51 -7.68 23.02
C ILE A 207 7.30 -8.77 23.76
N PRO A 208 7.66 -8.58 25.02
CA PRO A 208 8.36 -9.60 25.78
C PRO A 208 7.50 -10.86 25.98
N ALA A 209 8.16 -12.00 26.21
CA ALA A 209 7.48 -13.24 26.56
C ALA A 209 6.56 -13.06 27.78
N GLY A 210 5.36 -13.62 27.74
CA GLY A 210 4.37 -13.49 28.81
C GLY A 210 3.61 -12.18 28.90
N HIS A 211 3.94 -11.17 28.07
CA HIS A 211 3.26 -9.87 28.04
C HIS A 211 2.14 -9.79 26.99
N TRP A 212 1.67 -10.92 26.52
CA TRP A 212 0.58 -11.02 25.57
C TRP A 212 -0.31 -12.24 25.83
N ARG A 213 -1.55 -12.19 25.36
CA ARG A 213 -2.47 -13.32 25.35
C ARG A 213 -3.44 -13.23 24.21
N ILE A 214 -3.85 -14.36 23.66
CA ILE A 214 -4.93 -14.45 22.69
C ILE A 214 -6.25 -14.30 23.45
N VAL A 215 -7.10 -13.36 23.01
CA VAL A 215 -8.44 -13.10 23.60
C VAL A 215 -9.57 -13.44 22.66
N GLY A 216 -9.26 -13.76 21.40
CA GLY A 216 -10.24 -14.16 20.41
C GLY A 216 -9.62 -14.32 19.03
N HIS A 217 -10.44 -14.63 18.07
CA HIS A 217 -10.06 -14.74 16.67
C HIS A 217 -11.05 -13.94 15.82
N ASP A 218 -10.56 -13.08 14.97
CA ASP A 218 -11.37 -12.32 14.02
C ASP A 218 -11.45 -13.11 12.71
N ALA A 219 -12.63 -13.62 12.43
CA ALA A 219 -12.90 -14.36 11.19
C ALA A 219 -13.18 -13.44 10.00
N SER A 220 -13.24 -12.09 10.20
CA SER A 220 -13.45 -11.15 9.10
C SER A 220 -12.27 -11.21 8.12
N ARG A 221 -12.59 -11.24 6.84
CA ARG A 221 -11.57 -11.34 5.79
C ARG A 221 -11.73 -10.17 4.82
N THR A 222 -10.70 -9.36 4.71
CA THR A 222 -10.61 -8.40 3.62
C THR A 222 -10.37 -9.12 2.29
N LEU A 223 -10.74 -8.48 1.18
CA LEU A 223 -10.47 -9.03 -0.15
C LEU A 223 -8.97 -9.36 -0.35
N ARG A 224 -8.09 -8.51 0.18
CA ARG A 224 -6.64 -8.74 0.12
C ARG A 224 -6.23 -10.01 0.87
N GLN A 225 -6.82 -10.24 2.04
CA GLN A 225 -6.55 -11.45 2.82
C GLN A 225 -7.06 -12.72 2.11
N ILE A 226 -8.23 -12.64 1.47
CA ILE A 226 -8.75 -13.73 0.65
C ILE A 226 -7.77 -14.05 -0.48
N ALA A 227 -7.23 -13.05 -1.18
CA ALA A 227 -6.22 -13.26 -2.22
C ALA A 227 -4.96 -13.94 -1.66
N SER A 228 -4.44 -13.46 -0.52
CA SER A 228 -3.28 -14.06 0.15
C SER A 228 -3.51 -15.53 0.55
N ASP A 229 -4.72 -15.87 1.05
CA ASP A 229 -5.08 -17.25 1.39
C ASP A 229 -5.07 -18.17 0.16
N TYR A 230 -5.53 -17.67 -0.98
CA TYR A 230 -5.47 -18.41 -2.24
C TYR A 230 -4.03 -18.57 -2.73
N GLN A 231 -3.19 -17.52 -2.60
CA GLN A 231 -1.76 -17.63 -2.93
C GLN A 231 -1.10 -18.73 -2.09
N GLU A 232 -1.33 -18.75 -0.78
CA GLU A 232 -0.76 -19.77 0.11
C GLU A 232 -1.25 -21.17 -0.23
N LYS A 233 -2.52 -21.35 -0.61
CA LYS A 233 -3.03 -22.63 -1.10
C LYS A 233 -2.34 -23.10 -2.37
N VAL A 234 -2.07 -22.18 -3.30
CA VAL A 234 -1.34 -22.50 -4.54
C VAL A 234 0.12 -22.89 -4.22
N LEU A 235 0.78 -22.18 -3.32
CA LEU A 235 2.12 -22.52 -2.83
C LEU A 235 2.13 -23.89 -2.16
N GLY A 236 1.11 -24.19 -1.34
CA GLY A 236 0.93 -25.51 -0.73
C GLY A 236 0.78 -26.63 -1.77
N LEU A 237 0.08 -26.35 -2.87
CA LEU A 237 -0.04 -27.30 -3.99
C LEU A 237 1.32 -27.54 -4.66
N TYR A 238 2.10 -26.48 -4.93
CA TYR A 238 3.44 -26.62 -5.54
C TYR A 238 4.38 -27.43 -4.65
N ARG A 239 4.37 -27.21 -3.33
CA ARG A 239 5.14 -28.02 -2.38
C ARG A 239 4.74 -29.50 -2.42
N ARG A 240 3.45 -29.81 -2.53
CA ARG A 240 2.94 -31.19 -2.68
C ARG A 240 3.35 -31.83 -4.00
N LEU A 241 3.50 -31.05 -5.06
CA LEU A 241 4.00 -31.49 -6.36
C LEU A 241 5.52 -31.69 -6.39
N GLY A 242 6.23 -31.42 -5.27
CA GLY A 242 7.66 -31.66 -5.12
C GLY A 242 8.55 -30.47 -5.44
N PHE A 243 7.98 -29.29 -5.71
CA PHE A 243 8.80 -28.06 -5.89
C PHE A 243 9.33 -27.59 -4.53
N GLN A 244 10.65 -27.30 -4.47
CA GLN A 244 11.34 -26.86 -3.26
C GLN A 244 12.42 -25.84 -3.59
N GLY A 245 12.88 -25.10 -2.56
CA GLY A 245 13.98 -24.13 -2.70
C GLY A 245 13.73 -23.10 -3.80
N ASP A 246 14.74 -22.84 -4.57
CA ASP A 246 14.75 -21.81 -5.62
C ASP A 246 13.73 -22.05 -6.73
N ASN A 247 13.48 -23.33 -7.07
CA ASN A 247 12.47 -23.66 -8.07
C ASN A 247 11.05 -23.28 -7.62
N LEU A 248 10.73 -23.51 -6.34
CA LEU A 248 9.48 -23.07 -5.76
C LEU A 248 9.39 -21.54 -5.74
N ALA A 249 10.47 -20.87 -5.32
CA ALA A 249 10.51 -19.41 -5.22
C ALA A 249 10.32 -18.73 -6.58
N VAL A 250 10.99 -19.20 -7.62
CA VAL A 250 10.83 -18.67 -8.99
C VAL A 250 9.43 -18.97 -9.54
N LEU A 251 8.94 -20.20 -9.36
CA LEU A 251 7.60 -20.57 -9.82
C LEU A 251 6.52 -19.74 -9.15
N SER A 252 6.62 -19.52 -7.83
CA SER A 252 5.67 -18.70 -7.09
C SER A 252 5.71 -17.24 -7.51
N ALA A 253 6.90 -16.67 -7.73
CA ALA A 253 7.05 -15.31 -8.21
C ALA A 253 6.39 -15.11 -9.60
N LEU A 254 6.55 -16.07 -10.50
CA LEU A 254 6.04 -16.00 -11.87
C LEU A 254 4.52 -16.26 -11.97
N THR A 255 3.95 -17.06 -11.08
CA THR A 255 2.55 -17.49 -11.21
C THR A 255 1.60 -16.73 -10.30
N VAL A 256 1.98 -16.52 -9.04
CA VAL A 256 1.13 -15.84 -8.03
C VAL A 256 1.72 -14.54 -7.52
N GLY A 257 2.88 -14.12 -8.04
CA GLY A 257 3.52 -12.86 -7.68
C GLY A 257 4.19 -12.86 -6.30
N ASP A 258 4.34 -14.01 -5.66
CA ASP A 258 5.03 -14.14 -4.38
C ASP A 258 6.55 -14.11 -4.58
N LYS A 259 7.19 -13.05 -4.06
CA LYS A 259 8.64 -12.82 -4.14
C LYS A 259 9.35 -12.95 -2.80
N GLU A 260 8.61 -13.26 -1.73
CA GLU A 260 9.16 -13.26 -0.37
C GLU A 260 10.20 -14.37 -0.19
N ASN A 261 10.02 -15.47 -0.91
CA ASN A 261 10.89 -16.65 -0.83
C ASN A 261 12.07 -16.64 -1.83
N LEU A 262 12.23 -15.56 -2.62
CA LEU A 262 13.37 -15.44 -3.55
C LEU A 262 14.65 -15.17 -2.76
N SER A 263 15.65 -16.05 -2.94
CA SER A 263 17.01 -15.83 -2.40
C SER A 263 17.66 -14.59 -3.01
N GLU A 264 18.59 -13.97 -2.26
CA GLU A 264 19.35 -12.81 -2.76
C GLU A 264 20.14 -13.17 -4.01
N ASP A 265 20.71 -14.38 -4.07
CA ASP A 265 21.49 -14.88 -5.21
C ASP A 265 20.65 -14.93 -6.50
N ILE A 266 19.39 -15.38 -6.39
CA ILE A 266 18.47 -15.37 -7.54
C ILE A 266 18.14 -13.93 -7.94
N ARG A 267 17.83 -13.05 -6.99
CA ARG A 267 17.54 -11.64 -7.29
C ARG A 267 18.71 -10.96 -7.99
N GLU A 268 19.91 -11.20 -7.50
CA GLU A 268 21.14 -10.68 -8.10
C GLU A 268 21.37 -11.23 -9.50
N THR A 269 21.24 -12.55 -9.69
CA THR A 269 21.37 -13.20 -11.01
C THR A 269 20.40 -12.61 -12.03
N TYR A 270 19.11 -12.46 -11.67
CA TYR A 270 18.10 -11.85 -12.54
C TYR A 270 18.34 -10.35 -12.77
N SER A 271 18.95 -9.66 -11.81
CA SER A 271 19.33 -8.25 -11.95
C SER A 271 20.49 -8.07 -12.92
N ILE A 272 21.56 -8.85 -12.78
CA ILE A 272 22.74 -8.81 -13.64
C ILE A 272 22.39 -9.16 -15.09
N THR A 273 21.50 -10.14 -15.29
CA THR A 273 21.03 -10.54 -16.63
C THR A 273 20.03 -9.57 -17.23
N GLY A 274 19.62 -8.52 -16.51
CA GLY A 274 18.57 -7.58 -16.93
C GLY A 274 17.17 -8.19 -16.98
N ALA A 275 16.99 -9.41 -16.47
CA ALA A 275 15.73 -10.15 -16.52
C ALA A 275 14.86 -9.94 -15.26
N SER A 276 15.21 -9.02 -14.37
CA SER A 276 14.46 -8.74 -13.13
C SER A 276 12.99 -8.37 -13.40
N HIS A 277 12.70 -7.79 -14.57
CA HIS A 277 11.33 -7.50 -14.99
C HIS A 277 10.48 -8.76 -15.27
N VAL A 278 11.11 -9.91 -15.53
CA VAL A 278 10.41 -11.20 -15.74
C VAL A 278 9.91 -11.75 -14.41
N LEU A 279 10.66 -11.56 -13.31
CA LEU A 279 10.22 -11.93 -11.96
C LEU A 279 9.07 -11.03 -11.45
N ALA A 280 8.84 -9.90 -12.08
CA ALA A 280 7.66 -9.11 -11.85
C ALA A 280 6.56 -9.57 -12.82
N LEU A 281 5.37 -9.89 -12.31
CA LEU A 281 4.19 -10.10 -13.16
C LEU A 281 3.98 -8.86 -14.04
N SER A 282 4.45 -8.96 -15.26
CA SER A 282 4.44 -7.85 -16.20
C SER A 282 3.16 -7.84 -17.04
N GLY A 283 2.87 -6.71 -17.67
CA GLY A 283 1.78 -6.62 -18.65
C GLY A 283 1.90 -7.64 -19.79
N LEU A 284 3.13 -8.13 -20.06
CA LEU A 284 3.36 -9.18 -21.05
C LEU A 284 2.72 -10.52 -20.62
N HIS A 285 2.80 -10.90 -19.33
CA HIS A 285 2.16 -12.10 -18.80
C HIS A 285 0.65 -12.03 -18.95
N ILE A 286 0.06 -10.87 -18.62
CA ILE A 286 -1.38 -10.62 -18.77
C ILE A 286 -1.75 -10.63 -20.26
N GLY A 287 -0.93 -10.04 -21.14
CA GLY A 287 -1.11 -10.04 -22.56
C GLY A 287 -1.07 -11.44 -23.18
N PHE A 288 -0.13 -12.27 -22.75
CA PHE A 288 -0.03 -13.67 -23.18
C PHE A 288 -1.25 -14.49 -22.72
N LEU A 289 -1.63 -14.32 -21.45
CA LEU A 289 -2.80 -15.00 -20.88
C LEU A 289 -4.09 -14.58 -21.60
N TYR A 290 -4.25 -13.29 -21.90
CA TYR A 290 -5.33 -12.78 -22.74
C TYR A 290 -5.35 -13.44 -24.13
N ALA A 291 -4.19 -13.46 -24.80
CA ALA A 291 -4.08 -14.03 -26.15
C ALA A 291 -4.43 -15.52 -26.17
N LEU A 292 -3.96 -16.27 -25.16
CA LEU A 292 -4.25 -17.69 -25.00
C LEU A 292 -5.76 -17.93 -24.79
N LEU A 293 -6.38 -17.20 -23.86
CA LEU A 293 -7.82 -17.31 -23.58
C LEU A 293 -8.65 -16.91 -24.81
N PHE A 294 -8.26 -15.83 -25.46
CA PHE A 294 -8.92 -15.37 -26.67
C PHE A 294 -8.82 -16.41 -27.80
N PHE A 295 -7.65 -17.01 -27.97
CA PHE A 295 -7.44 -18.07 -28.97
C PHE A 295 -8.33 -19.28 -28.67
N LEU A 296 -8.35 -19.78 -27.42
CA LEU A 296 -9.18 -20.91 -27.02
C LEU A 296 -10.68 -20.64 -27.24
N LEU A 297 -11.15 -19.47 -26.81
CA LEU A 297 -12.55 -19.09 -26.99
C LEU A 297 -12.90 -18.80 -28.46
N SER A 298 -11.95 -18.35 -29.28
CA SER A 298 -12.15 -18.10 -30.72
C SER A 298 -12.52 -19.37 -31.47
N LEU A 299 -12.04 -20.54 -31.03
CA LEU A 299 -12.41 -21.85 -31.60
C LEU A 299 -13.90 -22.12 -31.40
N ILE A 300 -14.46 -21.76 -30.27
CA ILE A 300 -15.88 -21.89 -29.92
C ILE A 300 -16.70 -20.85 -30.71
N TRP A 301 -16.22 -19.63 -30.84
CA TRP A 301 -16.93 -18.54 -31.55
C TRP A 301 -17.06 -18.74 -33.04
N LYS A 302 -16.17 -19.53 -33.65
CA LYS A 302 -16.32 -19.95 -35.06
C LYS A 302 -17.64 -20.70 -35.28
N ARG A 303 -18.08 -21.45 -34.30
CA ARG A 303 -19.33 -22.25 -34.39
C ARG A 303 -20.54 -21.47 -33.87
N TRP A 304 -20.37 -20.61 -32.82
CA TRP A 304 -21.47 -20.00 -32.09
C TRP A 304 -21.20 -18.52 -31.84
N SER A 305 -21.43 -17.70 -32.85
CA SER A 305 -21.12 -16.27 -32.87
C SER A 305 -21.84 -15.46 -31.78
N TYR A 306 -23.01 -15.90 -31.31
CA TYR A 306 -23.78 -15.25 -30.25
C TYR A 306 -23.06 -15.22 -28.88
N PHE A 307 -22.13 -16.14 -28.66
CA PHE A 307 -21.39 -16.23 -27.40
C PHE A 307 -20.17 -15.29 -27.30
N LYS A 308 -19.87 -14.52 -28.34
CA LYS A 308 -18.74 -13.57 -28.34
C LYS A 308 -18.74 -12.60 -27.12
N PRO A 309 -19.85 -11.85 -26.87
CA PRO A 309 -19.84 -10.90 -25.75
C PRO A 309 -19.71 -11.59 -24.40
N PHE A 310 -20.32 -12.76 -24.23
CA PHE A 310 -20.18 -13.56 -23.02
C PHE A 310 -18.76 -14.08 -22.83
N GLY A 311 -18.11 -14.55 -23.87
CA GLY A 311 -16.73 -14.99 -23.81
C GLY A 311 -15.75 -13.85 -23.52
N LEU A 312 -15.96 -12.65 -24.08
CA LEU A 312 -15.18 -11.47 -23.72
C LEU A 312 -15.36 -11.10 -22.25
N PHE A 313 -16.59 -11.17 -21.73
CA PHE A 313 -16.87 -10.95 -20.32
C PHE A 313 -16.13 -11.97 -19.43
N LEU A 314 -16.10 -13.25 -19.81
CA LEU A 314 -15.35 -14.29 -19.11
C LEU A 314 -13.84 -14.02 -19.11
N ILE A 315 -13.27 -13.56 -20.24
CA ILE A 315 -11.86 -13.19 -20.32
C ILE A 315 -11.57 -12.05 -19.34
N ILE A 316 -12.39 -10.99 -19.34
CA ILE A 316 -12.23 -9.86 -18.44
C ILE A 316 -12.32 -10.33 -16.99
N LEU A 317 -13.32 -11.12 -16.65
CA LEU A 317 -13.50 -11.66 -15.30
C LEU A 317 -12.31 -12.51 -14.86
N PHE A 318 -11.80 -13.35 -15.75
CA PHE A 318 -10.63 -14.19 -15.46
C PHE A 318 -9.36 -13.35 -15.25
N LEU A 319 -9.10 -12.35 -16.10
CA LEU A 319 -7.96 -11.46 -15.96
C LEU A 319 -8.04 -10.61 -14.69
N TRP A 320 -9.24 -10.15 -14.31
CA TRP A 320 -9.47 -9.48 -13.04
C TRP A 320 -9.24 -10.41 -11.84
N GLY A 321 -9.73 -11.65 -11.92
CA GLY A 321 -9.48 -12.68 -10.92
C GLY A 321 -7.99 -13.00 -10.78
N PHE A 322 -7.28 -13.10 -11.90
CA PHE A 322 -5.84 -13.31 -11.91
C PHE A 322 -5.08 -12.11 -11.32
N ALA A 323 -5.42 -10.88 -11.72
CA ALA A 323 -4.83 -9.67 -11.15
C ALA A 323 -5.13 -9.53 -9.65
N PHE A 324 -6.32 -9.94 -9.21
CA PHE A 324 -6.69 -9.98 -7.81
C PHE A 324 -5.87 -11.02 -7.03
N LEU A 325 -5.70 -12.23 -7.60
CA LEU A 325 -4.93 -13.31 -6.98
C LEU A 325 -3.45 -12.93 -6.84
N THR A 326 -2.86 -12.34 -7.89
CA THR A 326 -1.46 -11.93 -7.86
C THR A 326 -1.21 -10.73 -6.93
N GLY A 327 -2.27 -10.10 -6.45
CA GLY A 327 -2.25 -8.97 -5.54
C GLY A 327 -1.80 -7.67 -6.21
N PRO A 328 -1.89 -6.54 -5.52
CA PRO A 328 -1.21 -5.33 -5.95
C PRO A 328 0.29 -5.61 -5.86
N VAL A 329 0.87 -5.99 -7.00
CA VAL A 329 2.31 -6.19 -7.11
C VAL A 329 2.97 -4.94 -6.58
N SER A 330 3.64 -5.06 -5.44
CA SER A 330 4.39 -3.96 -4.86
C SER A 330 5.55 -3.64 -5.78
N TYR A 331 5.33 -2.75 -6.75
CA TYR A 331 6.39 -2.20 -7.62
C TYR A 331 7.48 -1.45 -6.81
N THR A 332 7.35 -1.43 -5.48
CA THR A 332 8.25 -0.73 -4.57
C THR A 332 9.61 -1.40 -4.36
N HIS A 333 9.90 -2.53 -5.01
CA HIS A 333 11.22 -3.18 -4.94
C HIS A 333 12.05 -3.03 -6.22
N LEU A 334 11.62 -2.20 -7.18
CA LEU A 334 12.38 -1.94 -8.42
C LEU A 334 13.32 -0.73 -8.34
N THR A 335 13.53 -0.16 -7.14
CA THR A 335 14.50 0.90 -6.92
C THR A 335 15.44 0.49 -5.79
N LEU A 336 16.41 -0.33 -6.11
CA LEU A 336 17.76 -0.35 -5.54
C LEU A 336 18.68 -0.88 -6.60
#